data_953c8ad666787917a50c604d8817e15c
#
_entry.id   953c8ad666787917a50c604d8817e15c
#
_cell.length_a   1.000
_cell.length_b   1.000
_cell.length_c   1.000
_cell.angle_alpha   90.00
_cell.angle_beta   90.00
_cell.angle_gamma   90.00
#
_symmetry.space_group_name_H-M   'P 1'
#
loop_
_entity.id
_entity.type
_entity.pdbx_description
1 polymer ?
#
loop_
_entity_poly.entity_id
_entity_poly.type
_entity_poly.pdbx_seq_one_letter_code
_entity_poly.pdbx_strand_id
1 'polypeptide(L)'
;MAIGSALSVGLIGLKAFIVQIQAFVSPGLPYFSIIGLPDTSLSEARERVKSACQASGFKWPETRVTVNLSPASMPKKGSSHDLAIAASVLSAAGAIAHDCLAGTIVLGEVNLDGTVLPINGLLPIMLHAREQGIATIIMPYANLDEARLVPDVKAIGVRHVGELIELMGGDADYRIPEATHAVNADVGATGMCPPPGDMSEVMGQHAAKWALEVAAAGGHHLMMTGPPGTGKTMLASRTPG
;
A
#
# COMPACT_ATOMS: atom_id res chain seq x y z
N MET A 1 2.46 29.27 8.50
CA MET A 1 3.24 28.02 8.38
C MET A 1 2.40 26.92 8.97
N ALA A 2 1.99 25.95 8.17
CA ALA A 2 1.13 24.90 8.63
C ALA A 2 1.82 23.53 8.44
N ILE A 3 1.64 22.65 9.41
CA ILE A 3 2.07 21.25 9.33
C ILE A 3 0.83 20.43 9.01
N GLY A 4 0.85 19.69 7.91
CA GLY A 4 -0.17 18.69 7.61
C GLY A 4 0.29 17.34 8.13
N SER A 5 -0.62 16.56 8.71
CA SER A 5 -0.32 15.24 9.28
C SER A 5 -1.29 14.19 8.77
N ALA A 6 -0.79 13.00 8.50
CA ALA A 6 -1.58 11.82 8.21
C ALA A 6 -0.95 10.60 8.90
N LEU A 7 -1.75 9.58 9.17
CA LEU A 7 -1.27 8.28 9.63
C LEU A 7 -1.27 7.29 8.48
N SER A 8 -0.24 6.45 8.43
CA SER A 8 -0.16 5.31 7.54
C SER A 8 0.31 4.09 8.33
N VAL A 9 0.45 2.95 7.69
CA VAL A 9 0.90 1.72 8.35
C VAL A 9 1.97 1.05 7.50
N GLY A 10 3.07 0.67 8.15
CA GLY A 10 4.11 -0.17 7.56
C GLY A 10 3.97 -1.62 8.03
N LEU A 11 4.53 -2.55 7.24
CA LEU A 11 4.55 -3.97 7.56
C LEU A 11 6.00 -4.49 7.64
N ILE A 12 6.26 -5.33 8.62
CA ILE A 12 7.46 -6.18 8.70
C ILE A 12 6.99 -7.62 8.86
N GLY A 13 6.99 -8.38 7.77
CA GLY A 13 6.27 -9.64 7.70
C GLY A 13 4.77 -9.39 7.90
N LEU A 14 4.17 -10.02 8.92
CA LEU A 14 2.77 -9.80 9.31
C LEU A 14 2.59 -8.78 10.45
N LYS A 15 3.68 -8.24 11.00
CA LYS A 15 3.59 -7.20 12.03
C LYS A 15 3.39 -5.83 11.42
N ALA A 16 2.27 -5.21 11.75
CA ALA A 16 1.98 -3.84 11.37
C ALA A 16 2.50 -2.85 12.43
N PHE A 17 2.86 -1.64 11.98
CA PHE A 17 3.24 -0.53 12.85
C PHE A 17 2.78 0.79 12.26
N ILE A 18 2.37 1.71 13.12
CA ILE A 18 1.92 3.04 12.69
C ILE A 18 3.10 3.85 12.15
N VAL A 19 2.87 4.49 11.02
CA VAL A 19 3.77 5.48 10.42
C VAL A 19 3.08 6.83 10.46
N GLN A 20 3.63 7.77 11.21
CA GLN A 20 3.19 9.15 11.18
C GLN A 20 3.89 9.88 10.04
N ILE A 21 3.11 10.51 9.18
CA ILE A 21 3.58 11.29 8.04
C ILE A 21 3.25 12.75 8.29
N GLN A 22 4.27 13.61 8.26
CA GLN A 22 4.11 15.03 8.47
C GLN A 22 4.70 15.79 7.30
N ALA A 23 3.93 16.68 6.70
CA ALA A 23 4.36 17.58 5.65
C ALA A 23 4.50 19.00 6.19
N PHE A 24 5.54 19.68 5.76
CA PHE A 24 5.80 21.07 6.07
C PHE A 24 6.06 21.85 4.78
N VAL A 25 5.28 22.91 4.58
CA VAL A 25 5.44 23.83 3.48
C VAL A 25 6.09 25.11 4.02
N SER A 26 7.29 25.43 3.52
CA SER A 26 8.10 26.57 3.98
C SER A 26 8.55 27.45 2.82
N PRO A 27 8.78 28.75 3.06
CA PRO A 27 9.38 29.63 2.05
C PRO A 27 10.73 29.12 1.57
N GLY A 28 11.05 29.36 0.31
CA GLY A 28 12.33 29.01 -0.32
C GLY A 28 12.17 28.56 -1.76
N LEU A 29 13.27 28.16 -2.38
CA LEU A 29 13.23 27.61 -3.75
C LEU A 29 12.41 26.33 -3.81
N PRO A 30 11.68 26.10 -4.89
CA PRO A 30 10.89 24.89 -5.09
C PRO A 30 11.74 23.64 -4.90
N TYR A 31 11.38 22.83 -3.91
CA TYR A 31 12.07 21.58 -3.63
C TYR A 31 11.13 20.65 -2.88
N PHE A 32 11.06 19.39 -3.30
CA PHE A 32 10.28 18.36 -2.59
C PHE A 32 11.23 17.27 -2.07
N SER A 33 11.19 17.03 -0.77
CA SER A 33 12.00 16.01 -0.10
C SER A 33 11.16 15.12 0.81
N ILE A 34 11.53 13.84 0.88
CA ILE A 34 10.98 12.87 1.80
C ILE A 34 12.13 12.39 2.69
N ILE A 35 11.95 12.40 4.01
CA ILE A 35 12.93 11.98 5.01
C ILE A 35 12.29 10.92 5.94
N GLY A 36 13.11 10.12 6.63
CA GLY A 36 12.65 9.10 7.57
C GLY A 36 12.89 7.68 7.07
N LEU A 37 14.09 7.39 6.58
CA LEU A 37 14.52 6.09 6.06
C LEU A 37 13.61 5.52 4.95
N PRO A 38 13.33 6.28 3.90
CA PRO A 38 12.59 5.75 2.76
C PRO A 38 13.43 4.72 2.00
N ASP A 39 12.79 3.67 1.51
CA ASP A 39 13.38 2.81 0.50
C ASP A 39 13.33 3.46 -0.91
N THR A 40 13.75 2.73 -1.94
CA THR A 40 13.77 3.23 -3.32
C THR A 40 12.37 3.64 -3.80
N SER A 41 11.34 2.84 -3.47
CA SER A 41 9.95 3.12 -3.86
C SER A 41 9.44 4.43 -3.24
N LEU A 42 9.80 4.71 -1.97
CA LEU A 42 9.44 5.96 -1.32
C LEU A 42 10.21 7.16 -1.90
N SER A 43 11.45 6.95 -2.33
CA SER A 43 12.23 8.00 -3.02
C SER A 43 11.58 8.40 -4.35
N GLU A 44 11.00 7.45 -5.06
CA GLU A 44 10.25 7.65 -6.31
C GLU A 44 8.85 8.26 -6.07
N ALA A 45 8.29 8.09 -4.88
CA ALA A 45 6.98 8.61 -4.50
C ALA A 45 6.86 10.13 -4.70
N ARG A 46 7.98 10.87 -4.67
CA ARG A 46 7.97 12.33 -4.90
C ARG A 46 7.31 12.71 -6.22
N GLU A 47 7.72 12.06 -7.30
CA GLU A 47 7.17 12.36 -8.63
C GLU A 47 5.73 11.84 -8.76
N ARG A 48 5.44 10.64 -8.25
CA ARG A 48 4.07 10.11 -8.28
C ARG A 48 3.11 10.98 -7.50
N VAL A 49 3.41 11.31 -6.25
CA VAL A 49 2.55 12.12 -5.37
C VAL A 49 2.34 13.52 -5.95
N LYS A 50 3.40 14.18 -6.42
CA LYS A 50 3.29 15.51 -7.03
C LYS A 50 2.38 15.48 -8.24
N SER A 51 2.61 14.57 -9.19
CA SER A 51 1.81 14.44 -10.41
C SER A 51 0.36 14.09 -10.11
N ALA A 52 0.11 13.14 -9.19
CA ALA A 52 -1.22 12.75 -8.76
C ALA A 52 -2.03 13.91 -8.17
N CYS A 53 -1.40 14.70 -7.30
CA CYS A 53 -2.03 15.90 -6.74
C CYS A 53 -2.36 16.94 -7.83
N GLN A 54 -1.45 17.16 -8.77
CA GLN A 54 -1.66 18.08 -9.90
C GLN A 54 -2.78 17.59 -10.83
N ALA A 55 -2.84 16.28 -11.12
CA ALA A 55 -3.89 15.66 -11.91
C ALA A 55 -5.28 15.72 -11.23
N SER A 56 -5.30 15.99 -9.92
CA SER A 56 -6.53 16.19 -9.15
C SER A 56 -6.95 17.68 -9.06
N GLY A 57 -6.36 18.56 -9.87
CA GLY A 57 -6.63 20.00 -9.86
C GLY A 57 -5.88 20.78 -8.77
N PHE A 58 -5.09 20.11 -7.92
CA PHE A 58 -4.35 20.79 -6.87
C PHE A 58 -3.12 21.52 -7.42
N LYS A 59 -3.03 22.82 -7.15
CA LYS A 59 -1.86 23.61 -7.50
C LYS A 59 -0.73 23.34 -6.53
N TRP A 60 0.27 22.58 -6.98
CA TRP A 60 1.44 22.24 -6.15
C TRP A 60 2.20 23.50 -5.70
N PRO A 61 2.60 23.59 -4.41
CA PRO A 61 3.32 24.74 -3.89
C PRO A 61 4.66 25.00 -4.62
N GLU A 62 4.85 26.22 -5.10
CA GLU A 62 6.12 26.67 -5.71
C GLU A 62 7.15 27.07 -4.65
N THR A 63 7.21 26.32 -3.55
CA THR A 63 8.05 26.55 -2.39
C THR A 63 8.68 25.24 -1.93
N ARG A 64 9.36 25.25 -0.80
CA ARG A 64 9.94 24.01 -0.25
C ARG A 64 8.89 23.19 0.47
N VAL A 65 8.72 21.94 0.02
CA VAL A 65 7.90 20.92 0.68
C VAL A 65 8.81 19.84 1.27
N THR A 66 8.68 19.58 2.56
CA THR A 66 9.42 18.52 3.24
C THR A 66 8.44 17.59 3.92
N VAL A 67 8.53 16.29 3.65
CA VAL A 67 7.72 15.25 4.29
C VAL A 67 8.62 14.37 5.15
N ASN A 68 8.21 14.13 6.38
CA ASN A 68 8.89 13.24 7.32
C ASN A 68 8.01 12.03 7.64
N LEU A 69 8.61 10.83 7.59
CA LEU A 69 7.98 9.57 7.99
C LEU A 69 8.59 9.07 9.29
N SER A 70 7.79 9.00 10.36
CA SER A 70 8.21 8.53 11.68
C SER A 70 7.57 7.19 12.05
N PRO A 71 8.23 6.31 12.81
CA PRO A 71 9.58 6.44 13.38
C PRO A 71 10.69 6.14 12.36
N ALA A 72 11.78 6.89 12.39
CA ALA A 72 12.91 6.71 11.45
C ALA A 72 13.63 5.37 11.59
N SER A 73 13.54 4.72 12.76
CA SER A 73 14.17 3.43 13.05
C SER A 73 13.52 2.24 12.33
N MET A 74 12.30 2.40 11.82
CA MET A 74 11.55 1.32 11.17
C MET A 74 11.64 1.46 9.64
N PRO A 75 12.01 0.39 8.92
CA PRO A 75 12.04 0.43 7.46
C PRO A 75 10.62 0.57 6.89
N LYS A 76 10.42 1.55 6.02
CA LYS A 76 9.20 1.71 5.24
C LYS A 76 9.48 1.21 3.84
N LYS A 77 8.71 0.23 3.39
CA LYS A 77 8.87 -0.42 2.09
C LYS A 77 7.59 -0.29 1.27
N GLY A 78 7.77 -0.17 -0.03
CA GLY A 78 6.66 -0.10 -0.99
C GLY A 78 6.03 1.27 -1.12
N SER A 79 5.02 1.34 -1.96
CA SER A 79 4.30 2.55 -2.40
C SER A 79 2.99 2.80 -1.64
N SER A 80 2.64 1.94 -0.67
CA SER A 80 1.38 2.06 0.09
C SER A 80 1.22 3.33 0.91
N HIS A 81 2.30 4.11 1.06
CA HIS A 81 2.29 5.39 1.79
C HIS A 81 2.00 6.60 0.90
N ASP A 82 1.97 6.45 -0.43
CA ASP A 82 1.86 7.55 -1.37
C ASP A 82 0.61 8.42 -1.12
N LEU A 83 -0.54 7.78 -0.91
CA LEU A 83 -1.80 8.50 -0.64
C LEU A 83 -1.74 9.29 0.68
N ALA A 84 -1.10 8.75 1.71
CA ALA A 84 -0.92 9.44 2.99
C ALA A 84 0.09 10.60 2.89
N ILE A 85 1.12 10.46 2.05
CA ILE A 85 2.05 11.55 1.72
C ILE A 85 1.29 12.66 1.01
N ALA A 86 0.47 12.33 -0.01
CA ALA A 86 -0.39 13.30 -0.70
C ALA A 86 -1.31 14.03 0.29
N ALA A 87 -2.04 13.29 1.14
CA ALA A 87 -2.94 13.82 2.13
C ALA A 87 -2.25 14.79 3.11
N SER A 88 -1.04 14.46 3.58
CA SER A 88 -0.27 15.34 4.46
C SER A 88 0.16 16.63 3.78
N VAL A 89 0.55 16.57 2.49
CA VAL A 89 0.91 17.77 1.71
C VAL A 89 -0.32 18.64 1.43
N LEU A 90 -1.44 18.04 1.04
CA LEU A 90 -2.70 18.74 0.81
C LEU A 90 -3.16 19.49 2.07
N SER A 91 -3.05 18.85 3.24
CA SER A 91 -3.35 19.47 4.54
C SER A 91 -2.39 20.62 4.86
N ALA A 92 -1.07 20.42 4.69
CA ALA A 92 -0.07 21.46 4.92
C ALA A 92 -0.24 22.68 4.00
N ALA A 93 -0.74 22.47 2.79
CA ALA A 93 -1.01 23.51 1.81
C ALA A 93 -2.40 24.17 1.98
N GLY A 94 -3.24 23.66 2.88
CA GLY A 94 -4.59 24.17 3.13
C GLY A 94 -5.63 23.79 2.07
N ALA A 95 -5.35 22.78 1.24
CA ALA A 95 -6.31 22.25 0.27
C ALA A 95 -7.41 21.39 0.91
N ILE A 96 -7.10 20.81 2.07
CA ILE A 96 -8.04 20.11 2.96
C ILE A 96 -7.87 20.63 4.39
N ALA A 97 -8.88 20.42 5.24
CA ALA A 97 -8.84 20.90 6.62
C ALA A 97 -7.70 20.24 7.41
N HIS A 98 -7.02 20.99 8.31
CA HIS A 98 -5.82 20.52 9.01
C HIS A 98 -6.05 19.27 9.87
N ASP A 99 -7.17 19.18 10.54
CA ASP A 99 -7.46 18.10 11.49
C ASP A 99 -8.39 17.02 10.94
N CYS A 100 -8.75 17.08 9.66
CA CYS A 100 -9.71 16.15 9.05
C CYS A 100 -9.22 14.68 9.02
N LEU A 101 -7.91 14.47 9.12
CA LEU A 101 -7.28 13.14 9.12
C LEU A 101 -6.86 12.66 10.52
N ALA A 102 -7.22 13.40 11.59
CA ALA A 102 -6.88 13.02 12.96
C ALA A 102 -7.46 11.64 13.30
N GLY A 103 -6.61 10.71 13.75
CA GLY A 103 -7.02 9.34 14.08
C GLY A 103 -7.46 8.48 12.90
N THR A 104 -7.19 8.92 11.66
CA THR A 104 -7.52 8.19 10.43
C THR A 104 -6.25 7.67 9.77
N ILE A 105 -6.20 6.39 9.45
CA ILE A 105 -5.15 5.81 8.62
C ILE A 105 -5.48 6.06 7.15
N VAL A 106 -4.47 6.43 6.37
CA VAL A 106 -4.57 6.62 4.91
C VAL A 106 -3.55 5.71 4.24
N LEU A 107 -4.02 4.90 3.29
CA LEU A 107 -3.22 3.92 2.57
C LEU A 107 -3.55 3.95 1.08
N GLY A 108 -2.57 3.75 0.24
CA GLY A 108 -2.75 3.61 -1.20
C GLY A 108 -1.49 3.97 -1.96
N GLU A 109 -1.23 3.26 -3.03
CA GLU A 109 -0.30 3.65 -4.06
C GLU A 109 -1.00 4.58 -5.03
N VAL A 110 -0.32 5.59 -5.57
CA VAL A 110 -0.91 6.49 -6.55
C VAL A 110 -0.18 6.44 -7.89
N ASN A 111 -0.94 6.50 -8.97
CA ASN A 111 -0.44 6.72 -10.32
C ASN A 111 -0.25 8.21 -10.60
N LEU A 112 0.46 8.55 -11.68
CA LEU A 112 0.71 9.94 -12.10
C LEU A 112 -0.56 10.71 -12.44
N ASP A 113 -1.62 10.01 -12.89
CA ASP A 113 -2.93 10.56 -13.21
C ASP A 113 -3.85 10.77 -11.99
N GLY A 114 -3.37 10.41 -10.79
CA GLY A 114 -4.13 10.52 -9.55
C GLY A 114 -4.95 9.29 -9.19
N THR A 115 -4.98 8.25 -10.02
CA THR A 115 -5.64 6.98 -9.72
C THR A 115 -4.98 6.29 -8.52
N VAL A 116 -5.80 5.75 -7.61
CA VAL A 116 -5.33 5.01 -6.43
C VAL A 116 -5.37 3.52 -6.72
N LEU A 117 -4.21 2.89 -6.60
CA LEU A 117 -3.99 1.47 -6.87
C LEU A 117 -4.15 0.61 -5.61
N PRO A 118 -4.57 -0.66 -5.78
CA PRO A 118 -4.71 -1.60 -4.67
C PRO A 118 -3.37 -1.86 -3.96
N ILE A 119 -3.45 -2.15 -2.67
CA ILE A 119 -2.29 -2.50 -1.84
C ILE A 119 -2.40 -3.94 -1.36
N ASN A 120 -1.24 -4.54 -1.08
CA ASN A 120 -1.16 -5.87 -0.49
C ASN A 120 -1.04 -5.79 1.03
N GLY A 121 -1.53 -6.83 1.73
CA GLY A 121 -1.39 -6.95 3.19
C GLY A 121 -2.35 -6.06 3.98
N LEU A 122 -3.53 -5.76 3.43
CA LEU A 122 -4.52 -4.95 4.13
C LEU A 122 -5.02 -5.62 5.41
N LEU A 123 -5.26 -6.92 5.41
CA LEU A 123 -5.82 -7.63 6.57
C LEU A 123 -5.00 -7.45 7.85
N PRO A 124 -3.68 -7.69 7.89
CA PRO A 124 -2.88 -7.42 9.09
C PRO A 124 -2.88 -5.94 9.50
N ILE A 125 -2.99 -5.01 8.54
CA ILE A 125 -3.12 -3.58 8.82
C ILE A 125 -4.44 -3.27 9.52
N MET A 126 -5.56 -3.81 9.03
CA MET A 126 -6.89 -3.62 9.61
C MET A 126 -6.98 -4.19 11.03
N LEU A 127 -6.42 -5.38 11.26
CA LEU A 127 -6.36 -6.00 12.58
C LEU A 127 -5.56 -5.14 13.56
N HIS A 128 -4.40 -4.64 13.13
CA HIS A 128 -3.57 -3.76 13.96
C HIS A 128 -4.28 -2.43 14.25
N ALA A 129 -4.93 -1.81 13.26
CA ALA A 129 -5.70 -0.58 13.46
C ALA A 129 -6.79 -0.76 14.51
N ARG A 130 -7.53 -1.87 14.47
CA ARG A 130 -8.52 -2.23 15.47
C ARG A 130 -7.92 -2.36 16.87
N GLU A 131 -6.78 -3.05 17.01
CA GLU A 131 -6.05 -3.19 18.28
C GLU A 131 -5.58 -1.85 18.84
N GLN A 132 -5.23 -0.90 17.99
CA GLN A 132 -4.82 0.46 18.38
C GLN A 132 -6.00 1.41 18.61
N GLY A 133 -7.24 0.94 18.47
CA GLY A 133 -8.44 1.78 18.64
C GLY A 133 -8.65 2.80 17.51
N ILE A 134 -8.04 2.59 16.34
CA ILE A 134 -8.24 3.47 15.19
C ILE A 134 -9.52 3.06 14.47
N ALA A 135 -10.48 3.97 14.45
CA ALA A 135 -11.83 3.68 13.98
C ALA A 135 -12.00 3.81 12.46
N THR A 136 -11.12 4.52 11.75
CA THR A 136 -11.30 4.84 10.32
C THR A 136 -10.03 4.61 9.53
N ILE A 137 -10.19 3.96 8.38
CA ILE A 137 -9.13 3.77 7.38
C ILE A 137 -9.63 4.21 6.02
N ILE A 138 -8.89 5.10 5.35
CA ILE A 138 -9.07 5.46 3.94
C ILE A 138 -8.09 4.62 3.13
N MET A 139 -8.60 3.92 2.13
CA MET A 139 -7.83 2.93 1.37
C MET A 139 -8.26 2.88 -0.10
N PRO A 140 -7.54 2.16 -0.95
CA PRO A 140 -7.98 1.96 -2.33
C PRO A 140 -9.36 1.28 -2.38
N TYR A 141 -10.23 1.76 -3.25
CA TYR A 141 -11.57 1.19 -3.43
C TYR A 141 -11.54 -0.32 -3.73
N ALA A 142 -10.54 -0.77 -4.48
CA ALA A 142 -10.36 -2.19 -4.83
C ALA A 142 -10.09 -3.09 -3.61
N ASN A 143 -9.66 -2.54 -2.47
CA ASN A 143 -9.42 -3.30 -1.25
C ASN A 143 -10.64 -3.37 -0.31
N LEU A 144 -11.77 -2.75 -0.64
CA LEU A 144 -12.94 -2.71 0.26
C LEU A 144 -13.50 -4.09 0.60
N ASP A 145 -13.46 -5.04 -0.33
CA ASP A 145 -13.99 -6.39 -0.07
C ASP A 145 -13.14 -7.12 0.98
N GLU A 146 -11.81 -6.97 0.93
CA GLU A 146 -10.90 -7.47 1.97
C GLU A 146 -11.14 -6.77 3.32
N ALA A 147 -11.39 -5.47 3.31
CA ALA A 147 -11.65 -4.69 4.51
C ALA A 147 -12.90 -5.15 5.27
N ARG A 148 -13.92 -5.64 4.59
CA ARG A 148 -15.17 -6.17 5.19
C ARG A 148 -14.95 -7.38 6.09
N LEU A 149 -13.80 -8.04 5.99
CA LEU A 149 -13.45 -9.19 6.84
C LEU A 149 -13.13 -8.77 8.29
N VAL A 150 -12.86 -7.48 8.53
CA VAL A 150 -12.55 -6.95 9.86
C VAL A 150 -13.66 -5.99 10.30
N PRO A 151 -14.61 -6.45 11.12
CA PRO A 151 -15.63 -5.57 11.70
C PRO A 151 -15.00 -4.53 12.63
N ASP A 152 -15.77 -3.52 12.99
CA ASP A 152 -15.44 -2.46 13.96
C ASP A 152 -14.41 -1.42 13.46
N VAL A 153 -13.93 -1.52 12.22
CA VAL A 153 -13.11 -0.49 11.58
C VAL A 153 -13.84 0.03 10.34
N LYS A 154 -14.12 1.31 10.30
CA LYS A 154 -14.76 1.96 9.16
C LYS A 154 -13.77 2.06 8.01
N ALA A 155 -14.01 1.32 6.94
CA ALA A 155 -13.25 1.39 5.69
C ALA A 155 -13.91 2.38 4.71
N ILE A 156 -13.12 3.31 4.19
CA ILE A 156 -13.55 4.26 3.16
C ILE A 156 -12.67 4.04 1.94
N GLY A 157 -13.28 3.60 0.83
CA GLY A 157 -12.56 3.34 -0.42
C GLY A 157 -12.51 4.57 -1.29
N VAL A 158 -11.34 4.89 -1.83
CA VAL A 158 -11.13 5.95 -2.81
C VAL A 158 -10.46 5.39 -4.08
N ARG A 159 -10.86 5.90 -5.24
CA ARG A 159 -10.32 5.52 -6.56
C ARG A 159 -9.32 6.52 -7.09
N HIS A 160 -9.37 7.75 -6.58
CA HIS A 160 -8.59 8.87 -7.07
C HIS A 160 -8.23 9.82 -5.92
N VAL A 161 -7.08 10.49 -6.03
CA VAL A 161 -6.67 11.51 -5.04
C VAL A 161 -7.71 12.63 -4.94
N GLY A 162 -8.40 12.96 -6.04
CA GLY A 162 -9.50 13.94 -6.04
C GLY A 162 -10.66 13.52 -5.13
N GLU A 163 -11.05 12.24 -5.10
CA GLU A 163 -12.07 11.73 -4.15
C GLU A 163 -11.63 11.92 -2.68
N LEU A 164 -10.32 11.76 -2.40
CA LEU A 164 -9.80 12.06 -1.07
C LEU A 164 -9.94 13.54 -0.73
N ILE A 165 -9.62 14.44 -1.67
CA ILE A 165 -9.74 15.89 -1.47
C ILE A 165 -11.19 16.26 -1.17
N GLU A 166 -12.15 15.79 -1.97
CA GLU A 166 -13.59 16.04 -1.78
C GLU A 166 -14.09 15.45 -0.45
N LEU A 167 -13.69 14.22 -0.12
CA LEU A 167 -14.04 13.57 1.15
C LEU A 167 -13.61 14.40 2.36
N MET A 168 -12.48 15.12 2.23
CA MET A 168 -11.92 16.00 3.26
C MET A 168 -12.38 17.45 3.16
N GLY A 169 -13.39 17.73 2.32
CA GLY A 169 -14.03 19.06 2.19
C GLY A 169 -13.26 20.06 1.35
N GLY A 170 -12.30 19.60 0.54
CA GLY A 170 -11.62 20.42 -0.46
C GLY A 170 -12.31 20.38 -1.82
N ASP A 171 -11.86 21.23 -2.73
CA ASP A 171 -12.29 21.25 -4.13
C ASP A 171 -11.28 20.49 -4.99
N ALA A 172 -11.78 19.61 -5.88
CA ALA A 172 -10.95 18.84 -6.79
C ALA A 172 -11.51 18.90 -8.22
N ASP A 173 -10.61 18.95 -9.20
CA ASP A 173 -10.95 18.83 -10.63
C ASP A 173 -10.18 17.62 -11.19
N TYR A 174 -10.89 16.51 -11.38
CA TYR A 174 -10.30 15.26 -11.82
C TYR A 174 -11.26 14.45 -12.67
N ARG A 175 -10.71 13.51 -13.40
CA ARG A 175 -11.48 12.49 -14.11
C ARG A 175 -11.00 11.12 -13.64
N ILE A 176 -11.93 10.28 -13.22
CA ILE A 176 -11.64 8.85 -13.04
C ILE A 176 -11.60 8.28 -14.45
N PRO A 177 -10.46 7.76 -14.93
CA PRO A 177 -10.42 7.08 -16.21
C PRO A 177 -11.50 5.98 -16.21
N GLU A 178 -12.39 5.98 -17.20
CA GLU A 178 -13.22 4.80 -17.44
C GLU A 178 -12.24 3.62 -17.52
N ALA A 179 -12.52 2.57 -16.74
CA ALA A 179 -11.61 1.44 -16.57
C ALA A 179 -11.11 0.95 -17.93
N THR A 180 -10.05 1.56 -18.43
CA THR A 180 -9.17 0.93 -19.40
C THR A 180 -8.68 -0.30 -18.66
N HIS A 181 -9.23 -1.46 -19.04
CA HIS A 181 -8.91 -2.79 -18.57
C HIS A 181 -7.84 -2.74 -17.50
N ALA A 182 -8.25 -2.93 -16.23
CA ALA A 182 -7.28 -3.13 -15.18
C ALA A 182 -6.15 -3.88 -15.87
N VAL A 183 -4.97 -3.28 -15.97
CA VAL A 183 -3.78 -4.08 -16.07
C VAL A 183 -3.93 -4.88 -14.80
N ASN A 184 -4.54 -6.04 -14.94
CA ASN A 184 -4.41 -7.08 -13.96
C ASN A 184 -2.90 -7.28 -13.90
N ALA A 185 -2.23 -6.42 -13.12
CA ALA A 185 -1.11 -6.90 -12.39
C ALA A 185 -1.76 -8.07 -11.65
N ASP A 186 -1.59 -9.24 -12.20
CA ASP A 186 -1.92 -10.53 -11.63
C ASP A 186 -1.06 -10.73 -10.38
N VAL A 187 -1.23 -9.78 -9.45
CA VAL A 187 -0.77 -9.82 -8.09
C VAL A 187 -2.04 -10.05 -7.28
N GLY A 188 -2.54 -11.30 -7.36
CA GLY A 188 -3.39 -11.94 -6.38
C GLY A 188 -4.42 -11.07 -5.65
N ALA A 189 -5.23 -10.27 -6.37
CA ALA A 189 -6.31 -9.48 -5.77
C ALA A 189 -7.67 -10.20 -5.78
N THR A 190 -7.68 -11.46 -6.11
CA THR A 190 -8.73 -12.39 -5.69
C THR A 190 -8.01 -13.58 -5.09
N GLY A 191 -8.40 -14.01 -3.93
CA GLY A 191 -7.90 -15.21 -3.27
C GLY A 191 -8.19 -16.51 -4.02
N MET A 192 -8.16 -16.46 -5.35
CA MET A 192 -7.92 -17.57 -6.23
C MET A 192 -6.48 -17.41 -6.75
N CYS A 193 -5.53 -17.83 -5.90
CA CYS A 193 -4.35 -18.48 -6.46
C CYS A 193 -4.86 -19.34 -7.63
N PRO A 194 -4.32 -19.25 -8.87
CA PRO A 194 -4.64 -20.25 -9.88
C PRO A 194 -4.50 -21.59 -9.17
N PRO A 195 -5.46 -22.52 -9.32
CA PRO A 195 -5.44 -23.76 -8.56
C PRO A 195 -4.01 -24.29 -8.64
N PRO A 196 -3.36 -24.56 -7.51
CA PRO A 196 -1.98 -25.01 -7.52
C PRO A 196 -1.93 -26.17 -8.49
N GLY A 197 -1.00 -26.10 -9.46
CA GLY A 197 -0.90 -27.19 -10.43
C GLY A 197 -0.74 -28.49 -9.65
N ASP A 198 -1.40 -29.54 -10.09
CA ASP A 198 -1.39 -30.83 -9.40
C ASP A 198 0.05 -31.43 -9.43
N MET A 199 0.45 -32.06 -8.33
CA MET A 199 1.76 -32.72 -8.21
C MET A 199 1.91 -33.86 -9.25
N SER A 200 0.79 -34.42 -9.77
CA SER A 200 0.78 -35.41 -10.86
C SER A 200 1.32 -34.87 -12.16
N GLU A 201 1.23 -33.56 -12.42
CA GLU A 201 1.77 -32.90 -13.62
C GLU A 201 3.30 -32.87 -13.65
N VAL A 202 3.95 -33.06 -12.52
CA VAL A 202 5.40 -33.07 -12.44
C VAL A 202 5.92 -34.42 -12.90
N MET A 203 6.66 -34.44 -14.01
CA MET A 203 7.27 -35.66 -14.52
C MET A 203 8.52 -36.01 -13.71
N GLY A 204 8.61 -37.27 -13.26
CA GLY A 204 9.74 -37.75 -12.47
C GLY A 204 9.77 -37.20 -11.03
N GLN A 205 10.97 -36.90 -10.52
CA GLN A 205 11.19 -36.33 -9.17
C GLN A 205 10.57 -37.14 -8.00
N HIS A 206 10.49 -38.48 -8.13
CA HIS A 206 9.77 -39.36 -7.19
C HIS A 206 10.18 -39.16 -5.72
N ALA A 207 11.50 -39.04 -5.45
CA ALA A 207 11.99 -38.83 -4.09
C ALA A 207 11.55 -37.49 -3.50
N ALA A 208 11.54 -36.41 -4.32
CA ALA A 208 11.10 -35.09 -3.89
C ALA A 208 9.58 -35.04 -3.67
N LYS A 209 8.79 -35.68 -4.55
CA LYS A 209 7.33 -35.82 -4.38
C LYS A 209 7.00 -36.53 -3.08
N TRP A 210 7.60 -37.69 -2.84
CA TRP A 210 7.39 -38.44 -1.62
C TRP A 210 7.76 -37.66 -0.37
N ALA A 211 8.89 -36.95 -0.39
CA ALA A 211 9.29 -36.10 0.73
C ALA A 211 8.29 -34.95 1.00
N LEU A 212 7.71 -34.37 -0.06
CA LEU A 212 6.67 -33.36 0.06
C LEU A 212 5.37 -33.92 0.63
N GLU A 213 4.93 -35.09 0.19
CA GLU A 213 3.76 -35.78 0.73
C GLU A 213 3.90 -36.08 2.21
N VAL A 214 5.05 -36.59 2.64
CA VAL A 214 5.35 -36.88 4.06
C VAL A 214 5.38 -35.59 4.88
N ALA A 215 6.00 -34.53 4.34
CA ALA A 215 6.07 -33.25 5.02
C ALA A 215 4.68 -32.61 5.17
N ALA A 216 3.86 -32.66 4.13
CA ALA A 216 2.48 -32.16 4.13
C ALA A 216 1.60 -32.94 5.13
N ALA A 217 1.66 -34.27 5.09
CA ALA A 217 0.89 -35.13 5.99
C ALA A 217 1.26 -34.95 7.48
N GLY A 218 2.54 -34.64 7.77
CA GLY A 218 3.04 -34.44 9.12
C GLY A 218 3.10 -33.00 9.60
N GLY A 219 2.76 -32.01 8.75
CA GLY A 219 2.90 -30.59 9.08
C GLY A 219 4.36 -30.18 9.27
N HIS A 220 5.31 -30.83 8.58
CA HIS A 220 6.73 -30.61 8.74
C HIS A 220 7.27 -29.54 7.79
N HIS A 221 8.25 -28.79 8.25
CA HIS A 221 9.02 -27.91 7.38
C HIS A 221 9.94 -28.72 6.46
N LEU A 222 9.98 -28.35 5.17
CA LEU A 222 10.86 -28.96 4.18
C LEU A 222 11.73 -27.90 3.53
N MET A 223 13.03 -28.19 3.41
CA MET A 223 13.98 -27.35 2.70
C MET A 223 14.52 -28.08 1.47
N MET A 224 14.36 -27.49 0.29
CA MET A 224 14.89 -28.01 -0.96
C MET A 224 16.15 -27.24 -1.36
N THR A 225 17.29 -27.96 -1.52
CA THR A 225 18.56 -27.41 -1.99
C THR A 225 18.94 -28.00 -3.34
N GLY A 226 19.67 -27.27 -4.15
CA GLY A 226 20.13 -27.74 -5.46
C GLY A 226 20.41 -26.61 -6.44
N PRO A 227 21.03 -26.87 -7.60
CA PRO A 227 21.37 -25.87 -8.60
C PRO A 227 20.11 -25.22 -9.20
N PRO A 228 20.25 -24.05 -9.86
CA PRO A 228 19.18 -23.43 -10.62
C PRO A 228 18.61 -24.38 -11.69
N GLY A 229 17.32 -24.32 -11.97
CA GLY A 229 16.67 -25.14 -13.01
C GLY A 229 16.25 -26.55 -12.60
N THR A 230 16.51 -27.00 -11.36
CA THR A 230 16.15 -28.36 -10.90
C THR A 230 14.69 -28.52 -10.47
N GLY A 231 13.81 -27.54 -10.73
CA GLY A 231 12.37 -27.65 -10.47
C GLY A 231 11.94 -27.39 -9.01
N LYS A 232 12.80 -26.86 -8.14
CA LYS A 232 12.47 -26.58 -6.73
C LYS A 232 11.24 -25.68 -6.57
N THR A 233 11.19 -24.57 -7.29
CA THR A 233 10.06 -23.63 -7.26
C THR A 233 8.78 -24.26 -7.81
N MET A 234 8.90 -25.06 -8.87
CA MET A 234 7.79 -25.79 -9.47
C MET A 234 7.17 -26.80 -8.50
N LEU A 235 8.00 -27.54 -7.74
CA LEU A 235 7.53 -28.46 -6.72
C LEU A 235 6.91 -27.72 -5.53
N ALA A 236 7.53 -26.64 -5.06
CA ALA A 236 7.03 -25.85 -3.94
C ALA A 236 5.66 -25.21 -4.25
N SER A 237 5.46 -24.72 -5.49
CA SER A 237 4.19 -24.10 -5.89
C SER A 237 3.01 -25.09 -6.02
N ARG A 238 3.28 -26.38 -6.11
CA ARG A 238 2.30 -27.46 -6.21
C ARG A 238 2.02 -28.18 -4.89
N THR A 239 2.76 -27.84 -3.84
CA THR A 239 2.58 -28.48 -2.51
C THR A 239 1.26 -28.17 -1.83
N PRO A 240 0.60 -27.01 -2.04
CA PRO A 240 -0.73 -26.72 -1.49
C PRO A 240 -1.89 -27.40 -2.21
N GLY A 241 -1.64 -28.11 -3.31
CA GLY A 241 -2.67 -28.80 -4.12
C GLY A 241 -3.03 -30.20 -3.64
#